data_effbb253ea21ade9270c616cd78f1b7b
#
_entry.id   effbb253ea21ade9270c616cd78f1b7b
#
_cell.length_a   1.000
_cell.length_b   1.000
_cell.length_c   1.000
_cell.angle_alpha   90.00
_cell.angle_beta   90.00
_cell.angle_gamma   90.00
#
_symmetry.space_group_name_H-M   'P 1'
#
loop_
_entity.id
_entity.type
_entity.pdbx_description
1 polymer ?
#
loop_
_entity_poly.entity_id
_entity_poly.type
_entity_poly.pdbx_seq_one_letter_code
_entity_poly.pdbx_strand_id
1 'polypeptide(L)'
;TANGTNMEGWRMLPKVYAAMLVIMGIIFFLFAENKKPASSNKTWVKMLSPLKNIRVWRFGFYYFLVFGCFVAFSQWLVPYFVNVYYMPIVTAGIFAALFSFPSGVIRALGGWMSDKHGARKVMYWILGTSTLISFMLIVPKMDIYSPGKGIMAQRSGIVTRVSETEIDVEGKKYPLQVKPTTFENLDDQVLVFPTKEVWQESVVTEGQKVLKKELLAKGVTRIYFQANVWIFAVLVILLGSIWGIGKAAVYKHIPDYFPEEVGVVGGMVGVLGGLGGFFCPIIFGYLLEGT
;
A
#
# COMPACT_ATOMS: atom_id res chain seq x y z
N THR A 1 33.09 4.94 -6.90
CA THR A 1 33.78 4.00 -5.99
C THR A 1 32.79 3.55 -4.93
N ALA A 2 31.95 2.58 -5.25
CA ALA A 2 31.06 1.98 -4.29
C ALA A 2 31.89 1.09 -3.37
N ASN A 3 32.10 1.55 -2.19
CA ASN A 3 32.84 0.90 -1.16
C ASN A 3 32.22 -0.44 -0.77
N GLY A 4 33.03 -1.52 -0.78
CA GLY A 4 32.64 -2.87 -0.41
C GLY A 4 32.11 -3.02 1.02
N THR A 5 32.05 -1.96 1.82
CA THR A 5 31.50 -1.93 3.18
C THR A 5 29.98 -2.09 3.24
N ASN A 6 29.22 -1.70 2.21
CA ASN A 6 27.77 -1.82 2.21
C ASN A 6 27.27 -3.24 1.91
N MET A 7 28.07 -4.09 1.29
CA MET A 7 27.73 -5.50 1.08
C MET A 7 27.88 -6.36 2.34
N GLU A 8 28.66 -5.94 3.32
CA GLU A 8 28.82 -6.66 4.58
C GLU A 8 27.71 -6.33 5.60
N GLY A 9 27.15 -5.13 5.57
CA GLY A 9 26.11 -4.71 6.51
C GLY A 9 24.88 -5.61 6.52
N TRP A 10 24.36 -5.98 5.37
CA TRP A 10 23.18 -6.85 5.29
C TRP A 10 23.49 -8.31 5.73
N ARG A 11 24.76 -8.76 5.60
CA ARG A 11 25.21 -10.06 6.09
C ARG A 11 25.36 -10.09 7.60
N MET A 12 25.58 -8.95 8.24
CA MET A 12 25.64 -8.86 9.70
C MET A 12 24.27 -9.04 10.35
N LEU A 13 23.20 -8.59 9.70
CA LEU A 13 21.84 -8.65 10.23
C LEU A 13 21.40 -10.08 10.63
N PRO A 14 21.50 -11.10 9.75
CA PRO A 14 21.19 -12.48 10.13
C PRO A 14 22.06 -13.01 11.26
N LYS A 15 23.33 -12.62 11.35
CA LYS A 15 24.23 -13.04 12.42
C LYS A 15 23.78 -12.46 13.78
N VAL A 16 23.40 -11.18 13.81
CA VAL A 16 22.87 -10.54 15.03
C VAL A 16 21.57 -11.21 15.46
N TYR A 17 20.64 -11.46 14.55
CA TYR A 17 19.41 -12.18 14.88
C TYR A 17 19.67 -13.61 15.37
N ALA A 18 20.59 -14.34 14.75
CA ALA A 18 20.96 -15.67 15.20
C ALA A 18 21.53 -15.64 16.61
N ALA A 19 22.43 -14.70 16.92
CA ALA A 19 22.97 -14.52 18.27
C ALA A 19 21.87 -14.20 19.30
N MET A 20 20.94 -13.29 18.97
CA MET A 20 19.81 -12.95 19.84
C MET A 20 18.90 -14.17 20.07
N LEU A 21 18.61 -14.96 19.05
CA LEU A 21 17.80 -16.18 19.17
C LEU A 21 18.47 -17.23 20.08
N VAL A 22 19.78 -17.41 19.95
CA VAL A 22 20.53 -18.31 20.81
C VAL A 22 20.49 -17.85 22.29
N ILE A 23 20.73 -16.55 22.52
CA ILE A 23 20.65 -15.97 23.87
C ILE A 23 19.24 -16.16 24.46
N MET A 24 18.20 -15.83 23.68
CA MET A 24 16.81 -16.02 24.11
C MET A 24 16.47 -17.49 24.34
N GLY A 25 17.00 -18.41 23.53
CA GLY A 25 16.82 -19.84 23.70
C GLY A 25 17.44 -20.33 25.02
N ILE A 26 18.64 -19.85 25.37
CA ILE A 26 19.31 -20.17 26.65
C ILE A 26 18.48 -19.62 27.83
N ILE A 27 18.06 -18.35 27.76
CA ILE A 27 17.22 -17.72 28.79
C ILE A 27 15.92 -18.51 28.97
N PHE A 28 15.24 -18.84 27.87
CA PHE A 28 14.01 -19.62 27.91
C PHE A 28 14.24 -21.01 28.55
N PHE A 29 15.30 -21.70 28.17
CA PHE A 29 15.65 -23.01 28.73
C PHE A 29 15.90 -22.97 30.25
N LEU A 30 16.55 -21.91 30.74
CA LEU A 30 16.87 -21.75 32.15
C LEU A 30 15.67 -21.33 33.01
N PHE A 31 14.74 -20.53 32.49
CA PHE A 31 13.67 -19.91 33.27
C PHE A 31 12.27 -20.44 32.96
N ALA A 32 12.06 -21.17 31.86
CA ALA A 32 10.73 -21.67 31.51
C ALA A 32 10.43 -23.01 32.17
N GLU A 33 9.31 -23.09 32.87
CA GLU A 33 8.78 -24.34 33.42
C GLU A 33 7.89 -25.07 32.36
N ASN A 34 8.11 -26.36 32.20
CA ASN A 34 7.33 -27.18 31.31
C ASN A 34 6.04 -27.66 31.99
N LYS A 35 4.94 -26.90 31.86
CA LYS A 35 3.63 -27.29 32.39
C LYS A 35 2.78 -27.93 31.27
N LYS A 36 2.41 -29.22 31.49
CA LYS A 36 1.47 -29.88 30.55
C LYS A 36 0.07 -29.38 30.84
N PRO A 37 -0.68 -28.86 29.80
CA PRO A 37 -2.08 -28.47 29.98
C PRO A 37 -2.93 -29.71 30.32
N ALA A 38 -3.97 -29.53 31.14
CA ALA A 38 -4.89 -30.59 31.55
C ALA A 38 -5.60 -31.27 30.37
N SER A 39 -5.64 -30.63 29.21
CA SER A 39 -6.27 -31.12 27.97
C SER A 39 -5.33 -31.90 27.04
N SER A 40 -4.10 -32.25 27.48
CA SER A 40 -3.09 -32.85 26.59
C SER A 40 -3.41 -34.23 26.04
N ASN A 41 -4.49 -34.90 26.54
CA ASN A 41 -4.92 -36.22 26.10
C ASN A 41 -6.02 -36.19 25.01
N LYS A 42 -6.29 -35.04 24.38
CA LYS A 42 -7.28 -34.96 23.28
C LYS A 42 -6.71 -35.59 22.02
N THR A 43 -7.49 -36.52 21.42
CA THR A 43 -7.20 -37.13 20.12
C THR A 43 -7.20 -36.02 19.02
N TRP A 44 -6.36 -36.16 17.99
CA TRP A 44 -6.28 -35.22 16.84
C TRP A 44 -7.65 -34.85 16.28
N VAL A 45 -8.59 -35.85 16.17
CA VAL A 45 -9.95 -35.61 15.67
C VAL A 45 -10.75 -34.67 16.59
N LYS A 46 -10.57 -34.78 17.91
CA LYS A 46 -11.20 -33.86 18.88
C LYS A 46 -10.57 -32.48 18.84
N MET A 47 -9.29 -32.37 18.55
CA MET A 47 -8.60 -31.06 18.39
C MET A 47 -9.09 -30.31 17.15
N LEU A 48 -9.53 -31.01 16.09
CA LEU A 48 -10.04 -30.38 14.87
C LEU A 48 -11.56 -30.07 14.96
N SER A 49 -12.22 -30.53 16.01
CA SER A 49 -13.67 -30.35 16.16
C SER A 49 -14.14 -28.87 16.12
N PRO A 50 -13.39 -27.86 16.66
CA PRO A 50 -13.80 -26.48 16.58
C PRO A 50 -13.93 -25.92 15.16
N LEU A 51 -13.24 -26.51 14.17
CA LEU A 51 -13.38 -26.12 12.75
C LEU A 51 -14.82 -26.29 12.21
N LYS A 52 -15.66 -27.13 12.85
CA LYS A 52 -17.07 -27.23 12.50
C LYS A 52 -17.87 -25.99 12.93
N ASN A 53 -17.33 -25.17 13.84
CA ASN A 53 -18.04 -24.01 14.33
C ASN A 53 -17.72 -22.78 13.45
N ILE A 54 -18.76 -22.17 12.88
CA ILE A 54 -18.66 -20.99 12.02
C ILE A 54 -17.96 -19.78 12.70
N ARG A 55 -17.97 -19.73 14.04
CA ARG A 55 -17.29 -18.67 14.79
C ARG A 55 -15.78 -18.73 14.63
N VAL A 56 -15.19 -19.93 14.53
CA VAL A 56 -13.74 -20.09 14.31
C VAL A 56 -13.35 -19.51 12.96
N TRP A 57 -14.12 -19.78 11.92
CA TRP A 57 -13.91 -19.22 10.59
C TRP A 57 -14.09 -17.71 10.57
N ARG A 58 -15.06 -17.18 11.30
CA ARG A 58 -15.27 -15.73 11.44
C ARG A 58 -14.08 -15.06 12.12
N PHE A 59 -13.57 -15.62 13.22
CA PHE A 59 -12.39 -15.09 13.90
C PHE A 59 -11.13 -15.23 13.05
N GLY A 60 -11.00 -16.36 12.35
CA GLY A 60 -9.95 -16.57 11.36
C GLY A 60 -9.99 -15.53 10.25
N PHE A 61 -11.16 -15.20 9.72
CA PHE A 61 -11.35 -14.18 8.70
C PHE A 61 -11.02 -12.76 9.23
N TYR A 62 -11.43 -12.43 10.46
CA TYR A 62 -11.00 -11.17 11.07
C TYR A 62 -9.48 -11.08 11.19
N TYR A 63 -8.84 -12.18 11.59
CA TYR A 63 -7.38 -12.21 11.71
C TYR A 63 -6.70 -12.20 10.34
N PHE A 64 -7.26 -12.86 9.35
CA PHE A 64 -6.84 -12.79 7.95
C PHE A 64 -6.80 -11.33 7.46
N LEU A 65 -7.85 -10.54 7.75
CA LEU A 65 -7.89 -9.13 7.36
C LEU A 65 -6.85 -8.30 8.13
N VAL A 66 -6.92 -8.26 9.47
CA VAL A 66 -6.06 -7.36 10.26
C VAL A 66 -4.58 -7.76 10.30
N PHE A 67 -4.28 -9.04 10.15
CA PHE A 67 -2.91 -9.54 10.11
C PHE A 67 -2.41 -9.71 8.67
N GLY A 68 -3.21 -10.30 7.79
CA GLY A 68 -2.81 -10.55 6.40
C GLY A 68 -2.59 -9.26 5.63
N CYS A 69 -3.53 -8.31 5.69
CA CYS A 69 -3.35 -7.00 5.06
C CYS A 69 -2.18 -6.23 5.69
N PHE A 70 -1.99 -6.33 7.01
CA PHE A 70 -0.82 -5.72 7.66
C PHE A 70 0.50 -6.26 7.10
N VAL A 71 0.62 -7.57 6.91
CA VAL A 71 1.81 -8.21 6.32
C VAL A 71 2.01 -7.74 4.89
N ALA A 72 0.93 -7.69 4.09
CA ALA A 72 0.99 -7.20 2.72
C ALA A 72 1.49 -5.76 2.66
N PHE A 73 0.91 -4.86 3.46
CA PHE A 73 1.37 -3.47 3.51
C PHE A 73 2.85 -3.38 3.96
N SER A 74 3.25 -4.11 4.99
CA SER A 74 4.64 -4.07 5.47
C SER A 74 5.66 -4.50 4.41
N GLN A 75 5.29 -5.39 3.50
CA GLN A 75 6.15 -5.83 2.39
C GLN A 75 6.15 -4.83 1.23
N TRP A 76 5.01 -4.23 0.90
CA TRP A 76 4.86 -3.37 -0.26
C TRP A 76 5.14 -1.89 0.01
N LEU A 77 5.14 -1.43 1.27
CA LEU A 77 5.37 -0.02 1.59
C LEU A 77 6.73 0.49 1.13
N VAL A 78 7.81 -0.28 1.31
CA VAL A 78 9.15 0.17 0.89
C VAL A 78 9.22 0.32 -0.63
N PRO A 79 8.88 -0.70 -1.45
CA PRO A 79 8.80 -0.55 -2.90
C PRO A 79 7.87 0.59 -3.34
N TYR A 80 6.75 0.76 -2.66
CA TYR A 80 5.78 1.80 -2.98
C TYR A 80 6.35 3.21 -2.75
N PHE A 81 6.95 3.49 -1.59
CA PHE A 81 7.59 4.78 -1.32
C PHE A 81 8.75 5.08 -2.28
N VAL A 82 9.53 4.07 -2.64
CA VAL A 82 10.63 4.23 -3.61
C VAL A 82 10.11 4.51 -5.01
N ASN A 83 9.12 3.75 -5.50
CA ASN A 83 8.68 3.82 -6.90
C ASN A 83 7.66 4.94 -7.16
N VAL A 84 6.81 5.27 -6.19
CA VAL A 84 5.75 6.28 -6.36
C VAL A 84 6.21 7.66 -5.91
N TYR A 85 6.94 7.73 -4.78
CA TYR A 85 7.40 8.99 -4.19
C TYR A 85 8.89 9.26 -4.41
N TYR A 86 9.59 8.39 -5.14
CA TYR A 86 11.03 8.51 -5.45
C TYR A 86 11.91 8.69 -4.21
N MET A 87 11.47 8.14 -3.08
CA MET A 87 12.20 8.27 -1.81
C MET A 87 13.47 7.41 -1.79
N PRO A 88 14.54 7.88 -1.12
CA PRO A 88 15.68 7.05 -0.81
C PRO A 88 15.26 5.82 0.00
N ILE A 89 15.83 4.66 -0.30
CA ILE A 89 15.46 3.37 0.31
C ILE A 89 15.54 3.39 1.84
N VAL A 90 16.47 4.16 2.41
CA VAL A 90 16.63 4.31 3.86
C VAL A 90 15.42 5.02 4.47
N THR A 91 14.99 6.13 3.85
CA THR A 91 13.81 6.89 4.29
C THR A 91 12.53 6.07 4.14
N ALA A 92 12.35 5.37 3.01
CA ALA A 92 11.24 4.45 2.79
C ALA A 92 11.20 3.34 3.85
N GLY A 93 12.37 2.80 4.23
CA GLY A 93 12.50 1.82 5.32
C GLY A 93 12.08 2.38 6.68
N ILE A 94 12.41 3.64 6.98
CA ILE A 94 11.97 4.30 8.23
C ILE A 94 10.44 4.43 8.25
N PHE A 95 9.80 4.84 7.16
CA PHE A 95 8.33 4.92 7.08
C PHE A 95 7.66 3.55 7.24
N ALA A 96 8.22 2.50 6.64
CA ALA A 96 7.74 1.13 6.82
C ALA A 96 7.93 0.64 8.27
N ALA A 97 9.02 1.03 8.94
CA ALA A 97 9.24 0.75 10.35
C ALA A 97 8.23 1.49 11.24
N LEU A 98 7.94 2.76 10.94
CA LEU A 98 6.92 3.56 11.64
C LEU A 98 5.50 3.00 11.46
N PHE A 99 5.21 2.33 10.36
CA PHE A 99 3.96 1.58 10.19
C PHE A 99 3.93 0.33 11.10
N SER A 100 5.03 -0.40 11.16
CA SER A 100 5.09 -1.72 11.79
C SER A 100 5.29 -1.65 13.31
N PHE A 101 6.16 -0.77 13.80
CA PHE A 101 6.53 -0.66 15.21
C PHE A 101 5.37 -0.30 16.14
N PRO A 102 4.55 0.76 15.86
CA PRO A 102 3.40 1.08 16.69
C PRO A 102 2.40 -0.07 16.79
N SER A 103 2.20 -0.82 15.70
CA SER A 103 1.31 -1.98 15.67
C SER A 103 1.71 -3.07 16.68
N GLY A 104 3.01 -3.23 16.94
CA GLY A 104 3.50 -4.16 17.98
C GLY A 104 3.16 -3.70 19.38
N VAL A 105 3.47 -2.44 19.70
CA VAL A 105 3.31 -1.86 21.05
C VAL A 105 1.84 -1.67 21.41
N ILE A 106 1.04 -1.12 20.47
CA ILE A 106 -0.37 -0.78 20.70
C ILE A 106 -1.27 -2.01 20.90
N ARG A 107 -0.76 -3.22 20.67
CA ARG A 107 -1.47 -4.47 20.95
C ARG A 107 -1.93 -4.56 22.41
N ALA A 108 -1.14 -4.08 23.35
CA ALA A 108 -1.52 -4.04 24.76
C ALA A 108 -2.78 -3.21 24.98
N LEU A 109 -2.87 -2.05 24.30
CA LEU A 109 -4.08 -1.20 24.32
C LEU A 109 -5.29 -1.95 23.73
N GLY A 110 -5.10 -2.73 22.68
CA GLY A 110 -6.17 -3.54 22.07
C GLY A 110 -6.74 -4.58 23.01
N GLY A 111 -5.90 -5.22 23.83
CA GLY A 111 -6.32 -6.12 24.91
C GLY A 111 -7.17 -5.37 25.94
N TRP A 112 -6.65 -4.28 26.49
CA TRP A 112 -7.35 -3.44 27.48
C TRP A 112 -8.69 -2.92 26.95
N MET A 113 -8.73 -2.38 25.73
CA MET A 113 -9.97 -1.91 25.11
C MET A 113 -11.01 -3.04 24.98
N SER A 114 -10.56 -4.23 24.60
CA SER A 114 -11.43 -5.41 24.44
C SER A 114 -11.97 -5.90 25.78
N ASP A 115 -11.17 -5.79 26.87
CA ASP A 115 -11.61 -6.12 28.22
C ASP A 115 -12.67 -5.10 28.71
N LYS A 116 -12.48 -3.82 28.42
CA LYS A 116 -13.37 -2.76 28.89
C LYS A 116 -14.68 -2.64 28.10
N HIS A 117 -14.61 -2.76 26.76
CA HIS A 117 -15.77 -2.47 25.88
C HIS A 117 -16.33 -3.73 25.21
N GLY A 118 -15.69 -4.88 25.38
CA GLY A 118 -16.00 -6.13 24.71
C GLY A 118 -15.33 -6.25 23.33
N ALA A 119 -14.74 -7.40 23.07
CA ALA A 119 -13.95 -7.69 21.86
C ALA A 119 -14.74 -7.45 20.55
N ARG A 120 -16.04 -7.80 20.54
CA ARG A 120 -16.91 -7.61 19.37
C ARG A 120 -17.11 -6.15 18.99
N LYS A 121 -17.32 -5.27 19.97
CA LYS A 121 -17.54 -3.85 19.74
C LYS A 121 -16.26 -3.17 19.25
N VAL A 122 -15.14 -3.51 19.88
CA VAL A 122 -13.81 -3.05 19.45
C VAL A 122 -13.53 -3.47 18.02
N MET A 123 -13.86 -4.72 17.63
CA MET A 123 -13.65 -5.21 16.28
C MET A 123 -14.48 -4.44 15.23
N TYR A 124 -15.71 -4.05 15.55
CA TYR A 124 -16.51 -3.19 14.66
C TYR A 124 -15.87 -1.80 14.45
N TRP A 125 -15.33 -1.21 15.50
CA TRP A 125 -14.62 0.07 15.39
C TRP A 125 -13.38 -0.06 14.51
N ILE A 126 -12.60 -1.14 14.69
CA ILE A 126 -11.39 -1.39 13.91
C ILE A 126 -11.71 -1.58 12.44
N LEU A 127 -12.68 -2.43 12.12
CA LEU A 127 -13.07 -2.67 10.74
C LEU A 127 -13.65 -1.40 10.09
N GLY A 128 -14.51 -0.67 10.80
CA GLY A 128 -15.11 0.57 10.31
C GLY A 128 -14.08 1.67 10.05
N THR A 129 -13.18 1.92 11.02
CA THR A 129 -12.11 2.92 10.85
C THR A 129 -11.09 2.51 9.80
N SER A 130 -10.73 1.22 9.73
CA SER A 130 -9.83 0.70 8.68
C SER A 130 -10.44 0.90 7.29
N THR A 131 -11.74 0.62 7.12
CA THR A 131 -12.45 0.85 5.86
C THR A 131 -12.43 2.32 5.48
N LEU A 132 -12.73 3.23 6.43
CA LEU A 132 -12.69 4.67 6.17
C LEU A 132 -11.30 5.14 5.72
N ILE A 133 -10.25 4.75 6.45
CA ILE A 133 -8.87 5.10 6.09
C ILE A 133 -8.49 4.50 4.74
N SER A 134 -8.90 3.26 4.45
CA SER A 134 -8.64 2.62 3.16
C SER A 134 -9.31 3.39 2.01
N PHE A 135 -10.53 3.90 2.21
CA PHE A 135 -11.16 4.79 1.21
C PHE A 135 -10.36 6.07 0.98
N MET A 136 -9.78 6.66 2.02
CA MET A 136 -8.92 7.83 1.87
C MET A 136 -7.61 7.53 1.13
N LEU A 137 -7.17 6.27 1.14
CA LEU A 137 -5.95 5.79 0.46
C LEU A 137 -6.19 5.31 -0.98
N ILE A 138 -7.44 5.27 -1.49
CA ILE A 138 -7.77 4.72 -2.82
C ILE A 138 -7.08 5.47 -3.96
N VAL A 139 -6.88 6.78 -3.82
CA VAL A 139 -6.32 7.62 -4.89
C VAL A 139 -4.98 8.23 -4.46
N PRO A 140 -3.92 7.42 -4.34
CA PRO A 140 -2.60 7.95 -3.99
C PRO A 140 -1.92 8.64 -5.17
N LYS A 141 -2.18 8.18 -6.40
CA LYS A 141 -1.69 8.73 -7.66
C LYS A 141 -2.73 8.55 -8.76
N MET A 142 -2.92 9.59 -9.54
CA MET A 142 -3.79 9.58 -10.72
C MET A 142 -3.07 10.31 -11.85
N ASP A 143 -2.99 9.70 -13.02
CA ASP A 143 -2.42 10.29 -14.22
C ASP A 143 -3.31 9.92 -15.42
N ILE A 144 -4.23 10.82 -15.76
CA ILE A 144 -5.24 10.57 -16.78
C ILE A 144 -4.96 11.47 -17.99
N TYR A 145 -4.85 10.85 -19.15
CA TYR A 145 -4.76 11.52 -20.44
C TYR A 145 -6.12 11.50 -21.14
N SER A 146 -6.57 12.65 -21.59
CA SER A 146 -7.79 12.79 -22.36
C SER A 146 -7.58 13.71 -23.57
N PRO A 147 -8.38 13.56 -24.65
CA PRO A 147 -8.34 14.48 -25.77
C PRO A 147 -8.61 15.92 -25.31
N GLY A 148 -7.74 16.83 -25.72
CA GLY A 148 -7.88 18.26 -25.50
C GLY A 148 -8.35 19.00 -26.76
N LYS A 149 -8.38 20.34 -26.67
CA LYS A 149 -8.75 21.18 -27.80
C LYS A 149 -7.63 21.19 -28.84
N GLY A 150 -7.88 20.56 -30.00
CA GLY A 150 -6.97 20.57 -31.14
C GLY A 150 -7.04 21.89 -31.94
N ILE A 151 -6.09 22.08 -32.85
CA ILE A 151 -5.99 23.20 -33.76
C ILE A 151 -6.32 22.71 -35.17
N MET A 152 -7.26 23.39 -35.84
CA MET A 152 -7.65 23.08 -37.20
C MET A 152 -7.20 24.18 -38.17
N ALA A 153 -6.85 23.79 -39.38
CA ALA A 153 -6.52 24.72 -40.45
C ALA A 153 -7.72 25.64 -40.79
N GLN A 154 -7.52 26.93 -40.75
CA GLN A 154 -8.58 27.90 -41.17
C GLN A 154 -8.68 28.07 -42.68
N ARG A 155 -7.62 27.70 -43.40
CA ARG A 155 -7.54 27.71 -44.87
C ARG A 155 -6.77 26.50 -45.38
N SER A 156 -6.98 26.13 -46.64
CA SER A 156 -6.16 25.14 -47.29
C SER A 156 -4.82 25.74 -47.69
N GLY A 157 -3.72 24.96 -47.66
CA GLY A 157 -2.39 25.41 -48.01
C GLY A 157 -1.35 24.33 -47.79
N ILE A 158 -0.08 24.65 -47.93
CA ILE A 158 1.06 23.76 -47.65
C ILE A 158 1.66 24.17 -46.33
N VAL A 159 1.94 23.18 -45.47
CA VAL A 159 2.65 23.40 -44.20
C VAL A 159 4.10 23.78 -44.50
N THR A 160 4.47 25.01 -44.18
CA THR A 160 5.80 25.55 -44.48
C THR A 160 6.81 25.29 -43.34
N ARG A 161 6.33 25.21 -42.11
CA ARG A 161 7.16 24.98 -40.95
C ARG A 161 6.36 24.34 -39.79
N VAL A 162 6.97 23.37 -39.10
CA VAL A 162 6.44 22.78 -37.88
C VAL A 162 7.48 22.95 -36.78
N SER A 163 7.12 23.65 -35.72
CA SER A 163 7.94 23.79 -34.52
C SER A 163 7.14 23.39 -33.28
N GLU A 164 7.79 23.25 -32.13
CA GLU A 164 7.12 22.95 -30.86
C GLU A 164 6.16 24.06 -30.41
N THR A 165 6.36 25.28 -30.87
CA THR A 165 5.60 26.46 -30.46
C THR A 165 4.57 26.90 -31.50
N GLU A 166 4.75 26.60 -32.78
CA GLU A 166 3.87 27.08 -33.86
C GLU A 166 3.93 26.17 -35.10
N ILE A 167 2.81 26.12 -35.83
CA ILE A 167 2.72 25.55 -37.18
C ILE A 167 2.44 26.70 -38.15
N ASP A 168 3.23 26.80 -39.23
CA ASP A 168 3.02 27.77 -40.28
C ASP A 168 2.43 27.08 -41.51
N VAL A 169 1.31 27.63 -42.01
CA VAL A 169 0.68 27.19 -43.25
C VAL A 169 0.60 28.39 -44.20
N GLU A 170 1.50 28.43 -45.18
CA GLU A 170 1.61 29.51 -46.16
C GLU A 170 1.61 30.92 -45.53
N GLY A 171 2.45 31.15 -44.51
CA GLY A 171 2.61 32.42 -43.81
C GLY A 171 1.54 32.70 -42.73
N LYS A 172 0.59 31.79 -42.51
CA LYS A 172 -0.34 31.87 -41.39
C LYS A 172 0.14 31.02 -40.24
N LYS A 173 0.44 31.65 -39.12
CA LYS A 173 0.94 31.01 -37.91
C LYS A 173 -0.19 30.53 -37.01
N TYR A 174 -0.08 29.28 -36.55
CA TYR A 174 -0.98 28.64 -35.62
C TYR A 174 -0.19 28.32 -34.35
N PRO A 175 -0.34 29.12 -33.26
CA PRO A 175 0.42 28.96 -32.05
C PRO A 175 0.00 27.63 -31.34
N LEU A 176 1.00 26.88 -30.87
CA LEU A 176 0.82 25.67 -30.09
C LEU A 176 1.08 25.95 -28.63
N GLN A 177 0.31 25.33 -27.75
CA GLN A 177 0.64 25.26 -26.33
C GLN A 177 1.69 24.17 -26.16
N VAL A 178 2.86 24.56 -25.68
CA VAL A 178 3.99 23.67 -25.47
C VAL A 178 3.74 22.77 -24.25
N LYS A 179 4.21 21.54 -24.31
CA LYS A 179 4.16 20.62 -23.19
C LYS A 179 4.95 21.22 -22.01
N PRO A 180 4.34 21.34 -20.81
CA PRO A 180 5.05 21.86 -19.66
C PRO A 180 6.25 20.98 -19.29
N THR A 181 7.41 21.60 -19.07
CA THR A 181 8.65 20.91 -18.64
C THR A 181 8.71 20.65 -17.14
N THR A 182 7.66 20.99 -16.40
CA THR A 182 7.64 21.10 -14.93
C THR A 182 7.62 19.77 -14.18
N PHE A 183 7.91 18.63 -14.83
CA PHE A 183 7.81 17.32 -14.19
C PHE A 183 9.00 16.90 -13.32
N GLU A 184 10.12 17.62 -13.35
CA GLU A 184 11.30 17.23 -12.59
C GLU A 184 11.27 17.61 -11.09
N ASN A 185 10.36 18.48 -10.65
CA ASN A 185 10.31 18.99 -9.26
C ASN A 185 8.93 18.88 -8.60
N LEU A 186 8.13 17.85 -8.92
CA LEU A 186 6.83 17.64 -8.27
C LEU A 186 6.94 17.17 -6.81
N ASP A 187 8.12 16.76 -6.35
CA ASP A 187 8.33 16.22 -5.00
C ASP A 187 8.14 17.28 -3.89
N ASP A 188 8.24 18.57 -4.21
CA ASP A 188 8.10 19.65 -3.23
C ASP A 188 6.68 20.26 -3.17
N GLN A 189 5.76 19.87 -4.05
CA GLN A 189 4.43 20.45 -4.08
C GLN A 189 3.43 19.62 -3.30
N VAL A 190 2.78 20.25 -2.32
CA VAL A 190 1.62 19.70 -1.62
C VAL A 190 0.42 19.72 -2.56
N LEU A 191 0.24 18.67 -3.35
CA LEU A 191 -0.92 18.53 -4.22
C LEU A 191 -2.12 18.07 -3.38
N VAL A 192 -3.01 19.00 -3.07
CA VAL A 192 -4.29 18.71 -2.40
C VAL A 192 -5.39 18.47 -3.44
N PHE A 193 -5.25 19.07 -4.63
CA PHE A 193 -6.20 18.97 -5.72
C PHE A 193 -5.51 18.51 -7.02
N PRO A 194 -6.25 17.87 -7.95
CA PRO A 194 -5.72 17.50 -9.25
C PRO A 194 -5.22 18.73 -10.03
N THR A 195 -4.05 18.60 -10.62
CA THR A 195 -3.49 19.60 -11.54
C THR A 195 -3.87 19.22 -12.97
N LYS A 196 -4.35 20.20 -13.73
CA LYS A 196 -4.72 20.04 -15.14
C LYS A 196 -3.67 20.73 -16.00
N GLU A 197 -3.11 19.99 -16.94
CA GLU A 197 -2.19 20.49 -17.96
C GLU A 197 -2.78 20.27 -19.33
N VAL A 198 -2.57 21.22 -20.23
CA VAL A 198 -3.09 21.17 -21.60
C VAL A 198 -1.96 21.58 -22.54
N TRP A 199 -1.73 20.80 -23.58
CA TRP A 199 -0.80 21.13 -24.65
C TRP A 199 -1.30 20.61 -25.99
N GLN A 200 -0.62 20.97 -27.07
CA GLN A 200 -0.91 20.48 -28.40
C GLN A 200 0.29 19.80 -29.01
N GLU A 201 0.06 18.71 -29.70
CA GLU A 201 1.06 17.96 -30.46
C GLU A 201 0.72 18.02 -31.95
N SER A 202 1.68 18.44 -32.79
CA SER A 202 1.49 18.49 -34.22
C SER A 202 1.18 17.09 -34.78
N VAL A 203 0.22 17.04 -35.72
CA VAL A 203 -0.15 15.79 -36.44
C VAL A 203 0.25 15.89 -37.90
N VAL A 204 0.72 17.07 -38.35
CA VAL A 204 1.16 17.34 -39.71
C VAL A 204 2.68 17.49 -39.79
N THR A 205 3.23 17.21 -40.96
CA THR A 205 4.64 17.36 -41.27
C THR A 205 4.89 18.50 -42.25
N GLU A 206 6.11 19.04 -42.27
CA GLU A 206 6.52 20.05 -43.22
C GLU A 206 6.35 19.55 -44.64
N GLY A 207 5.88 20.42 -45.53
CA GLY A 207 5.56 20.08 -46.92
C GLY A 207 4.21 19.40 -47.16
N GLN A 208 3.47 19.04 -46.12
CA GLN A 208 2.15 18.41 -46.23
C GLN A 208 1.11 19.41 -46.70
N LYS A 209 0.28 19.00 -47.68
CA LYS A 209 -0.87 19.80 -48.12
C LYS A 209 -2.03 19.52 -47.17
N VAL A 210 -2.60 20.59 -46.61
CA VAL A 210 -3.73 20.52 -45.68
C VAL A 210 -4.94 21.23 -46.24
N LEU A 211 -6.11 20.69 -45.95
CA LEU A 211 -7.40 21.26 -46.36
C LEU A 211 -7.96 22.14 -45.20
N LYS A 212 -8.87 23.04 -45.57
CA LYS A 212 -9.61 23.86 -44.60
C LYS A 212 -10.38 22.92 -43.63
N LYS A 213 -10.25 23.17 -42.33
CA LYS A 213 -10.78 22.36 -41.20
C LYS A 213 -10.04 21.03 -40.98
N GLU A 214 -8.94 20.78 -41.63
CA GLU A 214 -8.09 19.64 -41.30
C GLU A 214 -7.35 19.88 -39.99
N LEU A 215 -7.13 18.81 -39.23
CA LEU A 215 -6.47 18.86 -37.92
C LEU A 215 -4.96 19.08 -38.09
N LEU A 216 -4.45 20.21 -37.60
CA LEU A 216 -3.02 20.53 -37.60
C LEU A 216 -2.31 20.01 -36.36
N ALA A 217 -2.96 20.13 -35.20
CA ALA A 217 -2.44 19.62 -33.94
C ALA A 217 -3.56 19.03 -33.10
N LYS A 218 -3.30 17.86 -32.51
CA LYS A 218 -4.19 17.26 -31.52
C LYS A 218 -3.95 17.90 -30.15
N GLY A 219 -5.03 18.22 -29.44
CA GLY A 219 -4.93 18.66 -28.06
C GLY A 219 -4.80 17.45 -27.12
N VAL A 220 -3.96 17.57 -26.12
CA VAL A 220 -3.80 16.61 -25.02
C VAL A 220 -4.12 17.34 -23.73
N THR A 221 -4.97 16.74 -22.92
CA THR A 221 -5.25 17.18 -21.56
C THR A 221 -4.75 16.10 -20.62
N ARG A 222 -3.89 16.44 -19.67
CA ARG A 222 -3.43 15.58 -18.60
C ARG A 222 -4.00 16.06 -17.28
N ILE A 223 -4.58 15.18 -16.53
CA ILE A 223 -5.02 15.42 -15.16
C ILE A 223 -4.13 14.58 -14.26
N TYR A 224 -3.33 15.26 -13.44
CA TYR A 224 -2.37 14.64 -12.55
C TYR A 224 -2.70 14.94 -11.10
N PHE A 225 -2.64 13.93 -10.26
CA PHE A 225 -2.77 14.02 -8.82
C PHE A 225 -1.81 13.02 -8.17
N GLN A 226 -1.08 13.48 -7.18
CA GLN A 226 -0.30 12.62 -6.28
C GLN A 226 -0.59 13.04 -4.86
N ALA A 227 -1.10 12.12 -4.02
CA ALA A 227 -1.34 12.41 -2.62
C ALA A 227 -0.05 12.86 -1.95
N ASN A 228 -0.15 13.88 -1.09
CA ASN A 228 1.00 14.32 -0.32
C ASN A 228 1.55 13.15 0.51
N VAL A 229 2.86 12.94 0.43
CA VAL A 229 3.54 11.82 1.08
C VAL A 229 3.32 11.79 2.60
N TRP A 230 3.25 12.95 3.24
CA TRP A 230 3.04 13.04 4.68
C TRP A 230 1.63 12.62 5.07
N ILE A 231 0.61 13.04 4.31
CA ILE A 231 -0.79 12.62 4.51
C ILE A 231 -0.89 11.11 4.30
N PHE A 232 -0.31 10.59 3.22
CA PHE A 232 -0.28 9.16 2.94
C PHE A 232 0.41 8.38 4.07
N ALA A 233 1.60 8.82 4.50
CA ALA A 233 2.34 8.18 5.58
C ALA A 233 1.59 8.17 6.91
N VAL A 234 0.97 9.30 7.29
CA VAL A 234 0.16 9.38 8.53
C VAL A 234 -1.02 8.43 8.47
N LEU A 235 -1.76 8.40 7.36
CA LEU A 235 -2.90 7.48 7.19
C LEU A 235 -2.46 6.02 7.27
N VAL A 236 -1.35 5.67 6.65
CA VAL A 236 -0.79 4.31 6.69
C VAL A 236 -0.34 3.93 8.11
N ILE A 237 0.35 4.81 8.83
CA ILE A 237 0.79 4.57 10.22
C ILE A 237 -0.44 4.39 11.14
N LEU A 238 -1.48 5.21 10.97
CA LEU A 238 -2.73 5.06 11.70
C LEU A 238 -3.40 3.71 11.40
N LEU A 239 -3.43 3.31 10.14
CA LEU A 239 -3.98 2.02 9.71
C LEU A 239 -3.24 0.86 10.36
N GLY A 240 -1.90 0.87 10.35
CA GLY A 240 -1.05 -0.12 11.02
C GLY A 240 -1.32 -0.21 12.52
N SER A 241 -1.48 0.96 13.17
CA SER A 241 -1.80 1.06 14.60
C SER A 241 -3.18 0.46 14.91
N ILE A 242 -4.20 0.77 14.12
CA ILE A 242 -5.57 0.24 14.26
C ILE A 242 -5.56 -1.29 14.07
N TRP A 243 -4.82 -1.80 13.10
CA TRP A 243 -4.67 -3.25 12.91
C TRP A 243 -3.91 -3.90 14.08
N GLY A 244 -2.98 -3.17 14.72
CA GLY A 244 -2.34 -3.63 15.95
C GLY A 244 -3.35 -3.90 17.07
N ILE A 245 -4.28 -2.97 17.30
CA ILE A 245 -5.40 -3.13 18.24
C ILE A 245 -6.27 -4.32 17.83
N GLY A 246 -6.57 -4.46 16.53
CA GLY A 246 -7.38 -5.55 15.98
C GLY A 246 -6.81 -6.94 16.21
N LYS A 247 -5.51 -7.09 16.09
CA LYS A 247 -4.82 -8.36 16.35
C LYS A 247 -5.08 -8.86 17.78
N ALA A 248 -5.09 -7.98 18.78
CA ALA A 248 -5.40 -8.34 20.16
C ALA A 248 -6.89 -8.62 20.36
N ALA A 249 -7.76 -7.80 19.77
CA ALA A 249 -9.20 -7.94 19.88
C ALA A 249 -9.71 -9.29 19.32
N VAL A 250 -9.12 -9.78 18.23
CA VAL A 250 -9.45 -11.10 17.67
C VAL A 250 -9.14 -12.21 18.66
N TYR A 251 -7.94 -12.17 19.26
CA TYR A 251 -7.56 -13.21 20.23
C TYR A 251 -8.37 -13.17 21.52
N LYS A 252 -8.90 -12.00 21.90
CA LYS A 252 -9.78 -11.89 23.06
C LYS A 252 -11.15 -12.59 22.86
N HIS A 253 -11.65 -12.68 21.63
CA HIS A 253 -12.86 -13.45 21.34
C HIS A 253 -12.72 -14.94 21.69
N ILE A 254 -11.51 -15.50 21.60
CA ILE A 254 -11.30 -16.94 21.72
C ILE A 254 -11.65 -17.45 23.13
N PRO A 255 -11.11 -16.91 24.23
CA PRO A 255 -11.50 -17.38 25.57
C PRO A 255 -12.94 -17.09 25.92
N ASP A 256 -13.56 -16.04 25.36
CA ASP A 256 -14.96 -15.70 25.60
C ASP A 256 -15.94 -16.76 25.02
N TYR A 257 -15.58 -17.39 23.89
CA TYR A 257 -16.43 -18.35 23.19
C TYR A 257 -15.93 -19.80 23.26
N PHE A 258 -14.66 -20.02 23.54
CA PHE A 258 -14.00 -21.33 23.59
C PHE A 258 -13.05 -21.44 24.78
N PRO A 259 -13.55 -21.31 26.03
CA PRO A 259 -12.68 -21.26 27.22
C PRO A 259 -11.86 -22.54 27.43
N GLU A 260 -12.39 -23.70 27.04
CA GLU A 260 -11.71 -25.00 27.18
C GLU A 260 -10.74 -25.33 26.03
N GLU A 261 -10.80 -24.59 24.93
CA GLU A 261 -10.10 -24.89 23.68
C GLU A 261 -9.28 -23.69 23.17
N VAL A 262 -8.95 -22.75 24.06
CA VAL A 262 -8.26 -21.48 23.72
C VAL A 262 -7.02 -21.71 22.88
N GLY A 263 -6.16 -22.67 23.25
CA GLY A 263 -4.92 -22.93 22.52
C GLY A 263 -5.15 -23.50 21.13
N VAL A 264 -6.10 -24.41 20.99
CA VAL A 264 -6.42 -25.06 19.70
C VAL A 264 -7.06 -24.07 18.75
N VAL A 265 -8.10 -23.36 19.22
CA VAL A 265 -8.80 -22.34 18.41
C VAL A 265 -7.85 -21.17 18.09
N GLY A 266 -7.01 -20.75 19.04
CA GLY A 266 -5.98 -19.72 18.81
C GLY A 266 -4.99 -20.11 17.71
N GLY A 267 -4.56 -21.37 17.70
CA GLY A 267 -3.72 -21.92 16.64
C GLY A 267 -4.42 -21.91 15.29
N MET A 268 -5.68 -22.34 15.19
CA MET A 268 -6.48 -22.34 13.96
C MET A 268 -6.67 -20.92 13.41
N VAL A 269 -7.05 -19.98 14.26
CA VAL A 269 -7.18 -18.56 13.91
C VAL A 269 -5.82 -17.97 13.44
N GLY A 270 -4.73 -18.37 14.11
CA GLY A 270 -3.37 -18.00 13.73
C GLY A 270 -2.98 -18.48 12.33
N VAL A 271 -3.31 -19.75 12.00
CA VAL A 271 -3.06 -20.32 10.66
C VAL A 271 -3.86 -19.57 9.60
N LEU A 272 -5.16 -19.33 9.84
CA LEU A 272 -6.01 -18.58 8.90
C LEU A 272 -5.48 -17.15 8.67
N GLY A 273 -5.00 -16.49 9.73
CA GLY A 273 -4.34 -15.19 9.60
C GLY A 273 -3.01 -15.26 8.84
N GLY A 274 -2.24 -16.32 9.06
CA GLY A 274 -1.00 -16.60 8.32
C GLY A 274 -1.25 -16.77 6.81
N LEU A 275 -2.34 -17.46 6.43
CA LEU A 275 -2.78 -17.55 5.04
C LEU A 275 -3.07 -16.18 4.44
N GLY A 276 -3.65 -15.25 5.22
CA GLY A 276 -3.80 -13.86 4.80
C GLY A 276 -2.47 -13.19 4.49
N GLY A 277 -1.46 -13.40 5.34
CA GLY A 277 -0.10 -12.91 5.13
C GLY A 277 0.60 -13.50 3.90
N PHE A 278 0.15 -14.67 3.44
CA PHE A 278 0.63 -15.30 2.22
C PHE A 278 -0.11 -14.79 0.97
N PHE A 279 -1.45 -14.82 0.99
CA PHE A 279 -2.24 -14.48 -0.19
C PHE A 279 -2.33 -12.98 -0.47
N CYS A 280 -2.46 -12.13 0.55
CA CYS A 280 -2.63 -10.68 0.33
C CYS A 280 -1.44 -10.03 -0.41
N PRO A 281 -0.16 -10.31 -0.11
CA PRO A 281 0.95 -9.77 -0.88
C PRO A 281 0.95 -10.20 -2.34
N ILE A 282 0.55 -11.43 -2.63
CA ILE A 282 0.44 -11.96 -4.01
C ILE A 282 -0.65 -11.21 -4.77
N ILE A 283 -1.83 -11.03 -4.14
CA ILE A 283 -2.94 -10.28 -4.75
C ILE A 283 -2.50 -8.83 -5.03
N PHE A 284 -1.77 -8.20 -4.11
CA PHE A 284 -1.26 -6.84 -4.32
C PHE A 284 -0.27 -6.79 -5.49
N GLY A 285 0.59 -7.79 -5.65
CA GLY A 285 1.50 -7.90 -6.80
C GLY A 285 0.73 -7.91 -8.12
N TYR A 286 -0.25 -8.79 -8.26
CA TYR A 286 -1.08 -8.86 -9.48
C TYR A 286 -1.87 -7.58 -9.76
N LEU A 287 -2.38 -6.92 -8.73
CA LEU A 287 -3.10 -5.65 -8.89
C LEU A 287 -2.17 -4.53 -9.38
N LEU A 288 -0.90 -4.52 -8.94
CA LEU A 288 0.08 -3.53 -9.37
C LEU A 288 0.58 -3.77 -10.80
N GLU A 289 0.61 -5.01 -11.27
CA GLU A 289 0.97 -5.33 -12.67
C GLU A 289 -0.16 -5.00 -13.65
N GLY A 290 -1.41 -4.99 -13.18
CA GLY A 290 -2.61 -4.76 -14.01
C GLY A 290 -3.06 -3.30 -14.08
N THR A 291 -2.44 -2.41 -13.33
CA THR A 291 -2.74 -0.97 -13.29
C THR A 291 -1.57 -0.12 -13.74
#